data_ce962a51985d0d3c5ec1a6a3d0d3835e
#
_entry.id   ce962a51985d0d3c5ec1a6a3d0d3835e
#
_cell.length_a   1.000
_cell.length_b   1.000
_cell.length_c   1.000
_cell.angle_alpha   90.00
_cell.angle_beta   90.00
_cell.angle_gamma   90.00
#
_symmetry.space_group_name_H-M   'P 1'
#
loop_
_entity.id
_entity.type
_entity.pdbx_description
1 polymer ?
#
loop_
_entity_poly.entity_id
_entity_poly.type
_entity_poly.pdbx_seq_one_letter_code
_entity_poly.pdbx_strand_id
1 'polypeptide(L)'
;MKKLLFLCFIFLSLNTHALDSNKLINLDDLKILFDLQKNDWNENVLFLIKKNSFSKVDNDSDVFYLKSIFNDAEIITMPIFSKDIVEKIIFEYIFLDHNKKNLKIINNHFNSFKNFCFEYLYNDKSIQVDITKCN
;
A
#
# COMPACT_ATOMS: atom_id res chain seq x y z
N MET A 1 -19.72 -35.38 23.63
CA MET A 1 -19.31 -35.06 22.24
C MET A 1 -19.84 -33.73 21.69
N LYS A 2 -20.85 -33.09 22.24
CA LYS A 2 -21.35 -31.79 21.74
C LYS A 2 -20.52 -30.55 22.11
N LYS A 3 -19.62 -30.65 23.12
CA LYS A 3 -18.78 -29.50 23.56
C LYS A 3 -17.49 -29.30 22.74
N LEU A 4 -17.05 -30.32 22.00
CA LEU A 4 -15.82 -30.24 21.20
C LEU A 4 -16.03 -29.53 19.84
N LEU A 5 -17.25 -29.60 19.31
CA LEU A 5 -17.60 -28.94 18.04
C LEU A 5 -17.71 -27.41 18.19
N PHE A 6 -18.05 -26.92 19.37
CA PHE A 6 -18.18 -25.48 19.61
C PHE A 6 -16.82 -24.76 19.70
N LEU A 7 -15.78 -25.46 20.14
CA LEU A 7 -14.43 -24.89 20.21
C LEU A 7 -13.79 -24.73 18.82
N CYS A 8 -14.09 -25.63 17.88
CA CYS A 8 -13.57 -25.50 16.50
C CYS A 8 -14.17 -24.32 15.74
N PHE A 9 -15.41 -23.92 16.03
CA PHE A 9 -16.03 -22.76 15.38
C PHE A 9 -15.49 -21.43 15.86
N ILE A 10 -15.00 -21.34 17.10
CA ILE A 10 -14.41 -20.11 17.65
C ILE A 10 -13.01 -19.86 17.06
N PHE A 11 -12.27 -20.91 16.69
CA PHE A 11 -10.95 -20.76 16.05
C PHE A 11 -11.01 -20.39 14.56
N LEU A 12 -12.13 -20.63 13.88
CA LEU A 12 -12.33 -20.27 12.48
C LEU A 12 -12.75 -18.81 12.25
N SER A 13 -13.18 -18.12 13.30
CA SER A 13 -13.61 -16.70 13.20
C SER A 13 -12.52 -15.67 13.50
N LEU A 14 -11.29 -16.11 13.81
CA LEU A 14 -10.14 -15.24 14.11
C LEU A 14 -9.18 -15.06 12.93
N ASN A 15 -9.55 -15.44 11.73
CA ASN A 15 -8.84 -15.03 10.52
C ASN A 15 -9.15 -13.55 10.21
N THR A 16 -8.62 -12.65 11.04
CA THR A 16 -8.44 -11.28 10.64
C THR A 16 -7.47 -11.31 9.45
N HIS A 17 -7.96 -10.97 8.26
CA HIS A 17 -7.17 -10.92 7.05
C HIS A 17 -6.04 -9.90 7.23
N ALA A 18 -4.84 -10.38 7.60
CA ALA A 18 -3.66 -9.54 7.65
C ALA A 18 -3.28 -9.14 6.22
N LEU A 19 -2.79 -7.91 6.05
CA LEU A 19 -2.25 -7.44 4.78
C LEU A 19 -1.10 -8.36 4.33
N ASP A 20 -1.18 -8.84 3.09
CA ASP A 20 -0.12 -9.66 2.49
C ASP A 20 1.03 -8.75 2.05
N SER A 21 2.20 -8.88 2.69
CA SER A 21 3.38 -8.08 2.35
C SER A 21 3.87 -8.28 0.90
N ASN A 22 3.59 -9.42 0.28
CA ASN A 22 3.93 -9.68 -1.12
C ASN A 22 3.13 -8.83 -2.11
N LYS A 23 2.04 -8.21 -1.65
CA LYS A 23 1.21 -7.29 -2.45
C LYS A 23 1.58 -5.83 -2.26
N LEU A 24 2.42 -5.51 -1.29
CA LEU A 24 3.00 -4.18 -1.18
C LEU A 24 4.02 -3.97 -2.31
N ILE A 25 4.21 -2.71 -2.70
CA ILE A 25 5.18 -2.40 -3.75
C ILE A 25 6.58 -2.93 -3.38
N ASN A 26 7.24 -3.59 -4.30
CA ASN A 26 8.61 -4.04 -4.09
C ASN A 26 9.62 -2.92 -4.41
N LEU A 27 10.89 -3.13 -4.02
CA LEU A 27 11.94 -2.12 -4.18
C LEU A 27 12.21 -1.76 -5.65
N ASP A 28 12.17 -2.73 -6.56
CA ASP A 28 12.46 -2.49 -7.97
C ASP A 28 11.34 -1.70 -8.63
N ASP A 29 10.09 -2.03 -8.34
CA ASP A 29 8.93 -1.27 -8.81
C ASP A 29 8.93 0.15 -8.24
N LEU A 30 9.33 0.34 -6.97
CA LEU A 30 9.46 1.66 -6.37
C LEU A 30 10.54 2.51 -7.06
N LYS A 31 11.68 1.93 -7.41
CA LYS A 31 12.73 2.61 -8.19
C LYS A 31 12.20 3.07 -9.55
N ILE A 32 11.47 2.19 -10.25
CA ILE A 32 10.84 2.52 -11.52
C ILE A 32 9.92 3.73 -11.37
N LEU A 33 9.07 3.76 -10.34
CA LEU A 33 8.15 4.88 -10.09
C LEU A 33 8.88 6.21 -9.89
N PHE A 34 10.02 6.21 -9.18
CA PHE A 34 10.81 7.42 -8.97
C PHE A 34 11.56 7.91 -10.20
N ASP A 35 11.73 7.07 -11.22
CA ASP A 35 12.39 7.42 -12.47
C ASP A 35 11.40 7.85 -13.57
N LEU A 36 10.10 7.80 -13.28
CA LEU A 36 9.05 8.23 -14.20
C LEU A 36 8.96 9.76 -14.29
N GLN A 37 8.64 10.22 -15.50
CA GLN A 37 8.19 11.59 -15.71
C GLN A 37 6.68 11.73 -15.45
N LYS A 38 6.24 12.92 -15.17
CA LYS A 38 4.86 13.25 -14.85
C LYS A 38 3.86 12.69 -15.86
N ASN A 39 4.16 12.80 -17.16
CA ASN A 39 3.25 12.35 -18.22
C ASN A 39 3.08 10.83 -18.28
N ASP A 40 4.07 10.08 -17.80
CA ASP A 40 4.07 8.60 -17.90
C ASP A 40 3.58 7.94 -16.61
N TRP A 41 3.32 8.73 -15.56
CA TRP A 41 3.01 8.21 -14.22
C TRP A 41 1.80 7.29 -14.20
N ASN A 42 0.64 7.78 -14.65
CA ASN A 42 -0.62 7.07 -14.48
C ASN A 42 -0.64 5.69 -15.16
N GLU A 43 -0.11 5.58 -16.37
CA GLU A 43 -0.08 4.32 -17.10
C GLU A 43 0.81 3.29 -16.43
N ASN A 44 2.00 3.70 -15.96
CA ASN A 44 2.95 2.81 -15.31
C ASN A 44 2.46 2.35 -13.94
N VAL A 45 1.90 3.25 -13.14
CA VAL A 45 1.32 2.87 -11.84
C VAL A 45 0.12 1.94 -12.02
N LEU A 46 -0.73 2.20 -13.01
CA LEU A 46 -1.86 1.34 -13.33
C LEU A 46 -1.41 -0.06 -13.75
N PHE A 47 -0.33 -0.16 -14.54
CA PHE A 47 0.27 -1.43 -14.91
C PHE A 47 0.78 -2.20 -13.67
N LEU A 48 1.51 -1.56 -12.78
CA LEU A 48 2.04 -2.17 -11.57
C LEU A 48 0.92 -2.67 -10.63
N ILE A 49 -0.15 -1.91 -10.50
CA ILE A 49 -1.30 -2.30 -9.69
C ILE A 49 -2.01 -3.51 -10.29
N LYS A 50 -2.25 -3.53 -11.58
CA LYS A 50 -2.85 -4.68 -12.27
C LYS A 50 -1.99 -5.94 -12.15
N LYS A 51 -0.67 -5.81 -12.25
CA LYS A 51 0.29 -6.90 -12.02
C LYS A 51 0.12 -7.54 -10.64
N ASN A 52 -0.24 -6.76 -9.63
CA ASN A 52 -0.44 -7.23 -8.26
C ASN A 52 -1.88 -7.72 -7.96
N SER A 53 -2.73 -7.83 -8.98
CA SER A 53 -4.08 -8.42 -8.88
C SER A 53 -5.01 -7.70 -7.91
N PHE A 54 -5.05 -6.37 -7.96
CA PHE A 54 -6.01 -5.58 -7.19
C PHE A 54 -7.44 -5.77 -7.70
N SER A 55 -8.40 -5.81 -6.81
CA SER A 55 -9.80 -6.10 -7.12
C SER A 55 -10.51 -4.92 -7.81
N LYS A 56 -10.10 -3.69 -7.51
CA LYS A 56 -10.64 -2.47 -8.09
C LYS A 56 -9.55 -1.42 -8.22
N VAL A 57 -9.56 -0.69 -9.31
CA VAL A 57 -8.64 0.43 -9.56
C VAL A 57 -9.43 1.59 -10.12
N ASP A 58 -9.39 2.73 -9.43
CA ASP A 58 -9.89 4.01 -9.92
C ASP A 58 -8.68 4.92 -10.19
N ASN A 59 -8.70 5.64 -11.30
CA ASN A 59 -7.64 6.54 -11.72
C ASN A 59 -8.22 7.93 -11.99
N ASP A 60 -7.65 8.94 -11.35
CA ASP A 60 -7.89 10.34 -11.66
C ASP A 60 -6.63 10.92 -12.32
N SER A 61 -6.69 11.07 -13.64
CA SER A 61 -5.56 11.55 -14.42
C SER A 61 -5.23 13.03 -14.17
N ASP A 62 -6.21 13.81 -13.74
CA ASP A 62 -6.02 15.26 -13.56
C ASP A 62 -5.22 15.56 -12.29
N VAL A 63 -5.38 14.74 -11.26
CA VAL A 63 -4.66 14.88 -9.98
C VAL A 63 -3.55 13.86 -9.77
N PHE A 64 -3.27 13.02 -10.74
CA PHE A 64 -2.27 11.95 -10.64
C PHE A 64 -2.48 11.03 -9.43
N TYR A 65 -3.73 10.82 -9.10
CA TYR A 65 -4.19 10.03 -7.97
C TYR A 65 -4.68 8.68 -8.45
N LEU A 66 -4.30 7.63 -7.75
CA LEU A 66 -4.72 6.28 -8.08
C LEU A 66 -5.19 5.56 -6.81
N LYS A 67 -6.41 5.06 -6.88
CA LYS A 67 -7.06 4.32 -5.80
C LYS A 67 -7.22 2.87 -6.20
N SER A 68 -6.84 1.97 -5.33
CA SER A 68 -6.98 0.53 -5.54
C SER A 68 -7.50 -0.15 -4.29
N ILE A 69 -8.14 -1.31 -4.46
CA ILE A 69 -8.64 -2.12 -3.35
C ILE A 69 -7.97 -3.49 -3.41
N PHE A 70 -7.35 -3.86 -2.31
CA PHE A 70 -6.72 -5.16 -2.12
C PHE A 70 -7.10 -5.72 -0.75
N ASN A 71 -7.75 -6.89 -0.75
CA ASN A 71 -8.42 -7.44 0.42
C ASN A 71 -9.36 -6.38 1.02
N ASP A 72 -9.31 -6.13 2.32
CA ASP A 72 -10.15 -5.15 3.00
C ASP A 72 -9.44 -3.79 3.16
N ALA A 73 -8.37 -3.55 2.41
CA ALA A 73 -7.64 -2.29 2.41
C ALA A 73 -7.88 -1.50 1.12
N GLU A 74 -8.19 -0.23 1.28
CA GLU A 74 -8.12 0.75 0.20
C GLU A 74 -6.72 1.34 0.18
N ILE A 75 -6.09 1.38 -0.98
CA ILE A 75 -4.74 1.91 -1.16
C ILE A 75 -4.81 3.10 -2.10
N ILE A 76 -4.37 4.23 -1.61
CA ILE A 76 -4.23 5.46 -2.38
C ILE A 76 -2.77 5.66 -2.69
N THR A 77 -2.44 5.88 -3.96
CA THR A 77 -1.08 6.16 -4.42
C THR A 77 -1.05 7.52 -5.09
N MET A 78 -0.23 8.43 -4.57
CA MET A 78 -0.10 9.79 -5.07
C MET A 78 1.37 10.18 -5.23
N PRO A 79 1.78 10.70 -6.40
CA PRO A 79 3.09 11.32 -6.57
C PRO A 79 3.04 12.80 -6.21
N ILE A 80 4.16 13.31 -5.72
CA ILE A 80 4.47 14.74 -5.66
C ILE A 80 5.59 15.00 -6.64
N PHE A 81 5.37 15.91 -7.59
CA PHE A 81 6.35 16.27 -8.59
C PHE A 81 7.05 17.58 -8.26
N SER A 82 8.37 17.60 -8.46
CA SER A 82 9.13 18.84 -8.60
C SER A 82 9.48 18.99 -10.09
N LYS A 83 8.88 19.98 -10.74
CA LYS A 83 8.85 20.08 -12.23
C LYS A 83 8.19 18.82 -12.80
N ASP A 84 8.90 18.02 -13.58
CA ASP A 84 8.37 16.79 -14.18
C ASP A 84 8.92 15.51 -13.54
N ILE A 85 9.66 15.64 -12.45
CA ILE A 85 10.34 14.55 -11.74
C ILE A 85 9.59 14.21 -10.46
N VAL A 86 9.46 12.94 -10.14
CA VAL A 86 8.90 12.47 -8.88
C VAL A 86 9.84 12.80 -7.73
N GLU A 87 9.40 13.67 -6.82
CA GLU A 87 10.11 14.04 -5.61
C GLU A 87 9.73 13.16 -4.43
N LYS A 88 8.44 12.86 -4.32
CA LYS A 88 7.86 12.07 -3.24
C LYS A 88 6.76 11.18 -3.78
N ILE A 89 6.60 9.99 -3.20
CA ILE A 89 5.45 9.12 -3.42
C ILE A 89 4.75 8.92 -2.08
N ILE A 90 3.44 9.10 -2.07
CA ILE A 90 2.60 8.88 -0.90
C ILE A 90 1.76 7.63 -1.14
N PHE A 91 1.89 6.66 -0.24
CA PHE A 91 0.96 5.54 -0.12
C PHE A 91 0.12 5.71 1.11
N GLU A 92 -1.19 5.76 0.96
CA GLU A 92 -2.13 5.74 2.08
C GLU A 92 -2.90 4.42 2.07
N TYR A 93 -2.77 3.67 3.15
CA TYR A 93 -3.48 2.41 3.39
C TYR A 93 -4.62 2.68 4.34
N ILE A 94 -5.86 2.52 3.88
CA ILE A 94 -7.07 2.73 4.65
C ILE A 94 -7.69 1.36 4.95
N PHE A 95 -7.90 1.05 6.23
CA PHE A 95 -8.43 -0.22 6.70
C PHE A 95 -9.84 -0.06 7.23
N LEU A 96 -10.69 -1.07 7.04
CA LEU A 96 -12.03 -1.10 7.61
C LEU A 96 -11.98 -1.17 9.14
N ASP A 97 -11.03 -1.96 9.67
CA ASP A 97 -10.83 -2.15 11.11
C ASP A 97 -9.42 -1.72 11.53
N HIS A 98 -9.32 -1.20 12.76
CA HIS A 98 -8.03 -0.86 13.34
C HIS A 98 -7.18 -2.12 13.52
N ASN A 99 -6.11 -2.26 12.75
CA ASN A 99 -5.27 -3.44 12.76
C ASN A 99 -3.79 -3.10 12.98
N LYS A 100 -3.32 -3.25 14.23
CA LYS A 100 -1.91 -3.05 14.60
C LYS A 100 -0.94 -3.99 13.87
N LYS A 101 -1.42 -5.15 13.40
CA LYS A 101 -0.59 -6.08 12.62
C LYS A 101 -0.23 -5.48 11.27
N ASN A 102 -1.17 -4.79 10.60
CA ASN A 102 -0.93 -4.15 9.32
C ASN A 102 0.13 -3.06 9.42
N LEU A 103 0.12 -2.27 10.50
CA LEU A 103 1.17 -1.29 10.77
C LEU A 103 2.55 -1.93 10.83
N LYS A 104 2.69 -3.04 11.57
CA LYS A 104 3.95 -3.76 11.69
C LYS A 104 4.42 -4.32 10.33
N ILE A 105 3.50 -4.87 9.54
CA ILE A 105 3.78 -5.41 8.21
C ILE A 105 4.31 -4.29 7.29
N ILE A 106 3.62 -3.15 7.24
CA ILE A 106 4.00 -2.01 6.42
C ILE A 106 5.36 -1.45 6.85
N ASN A 107 5.57 -1.22 8.14
CA ASN A 107 6.85 -0.72 8.65
C ASN A 107 8.01 -1.67 8.34
N ASN A 108 7.84 -2.97 8.58
CA ASN A 108 8.89 -3.94 8.30
C ASN A 108 9.21 -4.03 6.80
N HIS A 109 8.19 -3.93 5.96
CA HIS A 109 8.36 -3.98 4.52
C HIS A 109 9.21 -2.81 4.02
N PHE A 110 8.79 -1.58 4.31
CA PHE A 110 9.49 -0.39 3.82
C PHE A 110 10.84 -0.16 4.50
N ASN A 111 10.98 -0.45 5.77
CA ASN A 111 12.27 -0.33 6.47
C ASN A 111 13.37 -1.25 5.92
N SER A 112 13.01 -2.26 5.14
CA SER A 112 13.97 -3.11 4.43
C SER A 112 14.60 -2.44 3.20
N PHE A 113 14.01 -1.34 2.69
CA PHE A 113 14.45 -0.68 1.47
C PHE A 113 15.58 0.29 1.75
N LYS A 114 16.73 0.04 1.12
CA LYS A 114 17.87 0.94 1.17
C LYS A 114 17.71 2.08 0.15
N ASN A 115 18.30 3.22 0.43
CA ASN A 115 18.31 4.42 -0.42
C ASN A 115 16.97 5.17 -0.50
N PHE A 116 15.98 4.78 0.31
CA PHE A 116 14.74 5.50 0.47
C PHE A 116 14.54 5.89 1.92
N CYS A 117 13.97 7.06 2.12
CA CYS A 117 13.59 7.58 3.42
C CYS A 117 12.07 7.55 3.54
N PHE A 118 11.59 7.16 4.73
CA PHE A 118 10.18 6.93 5.00
C PHE A 118 9.74 7.77 6.18
N GLU A 119 8.63 8.49 6.01
CA GLU A 119 7.88 9.11 7.09
C GLU A 119 6.52 8.44 7.20
N TYR A 120 6.09 8.14 8.42
CA TYR A 120 4.83 7.47 8.68
C TYR A 120 3.89 8.39 9.44
N LEU A 121 2.67 8.55 8.94
CA LEU A 121 1.58 9.23 9.61
C LEU A 121 0.48 8.23 9.91
N TYR A 122 0.02 8.22 11.14
CA TYR A 122 -0.98 7.27 11.61
C TYR A 122 -2.22 7.99 12.09
N ASN A 123 -3.37 7.44 11.74
CA ASN A 123 -4.63 7.71 12.40
C ASN A 123 -5.35 6.40 12.72
N ASP A 124 -6.52 6.47 13.32
CA ASP A 124 -7.24 5.29 13.80
C ASP A 124 -7.55 4.26 12.71
N LYS A 125 -7.62 4.65 11.45
CA LYS A 125 -8.02 3.80 10.33
C LYS A 125 -7.08 3.80 9.16
N SER A 126 -6.06 4.66 9.13
CA SER A 126 -5.13 4.71 8.01
C SER A 126 -3.67 4.83 8.44
N ILE A 127 -2.82 4.37 7.55
CA ILE A 127 -1.37 4.51 7.62
C ILE A 127 -0.93 5.17 6.33
N GLN A 128 -0.36 6.36 6.44
CA GLN A 128 0.28 7.03 5.32
C GLN A 128 1.78 6.80 5.39
N VAL A 129 2.37 6.47 4.27
CA VAL A 129 3.82 6.31 4.10
C VAL A 129 4.28 7.31 3.05
N ASP A 130 5.02 8.31 3.46
CA ASP A 130 5.67 9.27 2.59
C ASP A 130 7.06 8.76 2.25
N ILE A 131 7.36 8.57 0.97
CA ILE A 131 8.60 7.99 0.49
C ILE A 131 9.37 9.03 -0.33
N THR A 132 10.63 9.25 0.02
CA THR A 132 11.58 10.09 -0.71
C THR A 132 12.86 9.33 -0.99
N LYS A 133 13.65 9.75 -2.00
CA LYS A 133 15.04 9.27 -2.14
C LYS A 133 15.87 9.86 -1.00
N CYS A 134 16.62 9.02 -0.27
CA CYS A 134 17.61 9.53 0.68
C CYS A 134 18.80 10.11 -0.07
N ASN A 135 19.30 11.23 0.39
CA ASN A 135 20.55 11.84 -0.09
C ASN A 135 21.77 11.10 0.48
#